data_e01560fb1bbe498c8700ca70e9f93589
#
_entry.id   e01560fb1bbe498c8700ca70e9f93589
#
_cell.length_a   1.000
_cell.length_b   1.000
_cell.length_c   1.000
_cell.angle_alpha   90.00
_cell.angle_beta   90.00
_cell.angle_gamma   90.00
#
_symmetry.space_group_name_H-M   'P 1'
#
loop_
_entity.id
_entity.type
_entity.pdbx_description
1 polymer ?
#
loop_
_entity_poly.entity_id
_entity_poly.type
_entity_poly.pdbx_seq_one_letter_code
_entity_poly.pdbx_strand_id
1 'polypeptide(L)'
;MKSLEEIENILRKHKDELHKRFGVKKIAIFGSYVRGEADELSDVDILVELEGSIGWEIVDLKEYLEEILGIRVDLITKNAALSRKRLWEQIRRDIVYV
;
A
#
# COMPACT_ATOMS: atom_id res chain seq x y z
N MET A 1 -7.63 -15.29 7.42
CA MET A 1 -7.42 -13.96 6.83
C MET A 1 -6.41 -13.19 7.65
N LYS A 2 -5.53 -12.42 7.00
CA LYS A 2 -4.52 -11.64 7.73
C LYS A 2 -5.14 -10.45 8.45
N SER A 3 -4.62 -10.15 9.62
CA SER A 3 -5.00 -8.93 10.36
C SER A 3 -4.19 -7.74 9.85
N LEU A 4 -4.65 -6.54 10.18
CA LEU A 4 -3.90 -5.31 9.91
C LEU A 4 -2.49 -5.39 10.50
N GLU A 5 -2.37 -5.87 11.74
CA GLU A 5 -1.08 -6.00 12.42
C GLU A 5 -0.13 -6.94 11.68
N GLU A 6 -0.63 -8.06 11.18
CA GLU A 6 0.18 -9.00 10.39
C GLU A 6 0.67 -8.35 9.10
N ILE A 7 -0.21 -7.60 8.43
CA ILE A 7 0.14 -6.88 7.20
C ILE A 7 1.22 -5.84 7.48
N GLU A 8 1.04 -5.05 8.54
CA GLU A 8 2.04 -4.06 8.96
C GLU A 8 3.41 -4.70 9.23
N ASN A 9 3.42 -5.83 9.92
CA ASN A 9 4.66 -6.52 10.25
C ASN A 9 5.38 -7.04 9.01
N ILE A 10 4.64 -7.59 8.05
CA ILE A 10 5.23 -8.07 6.79
C ILE A 10 5.82 -6.90 6.00
N LEU A 11 5.09 -5.80 5.87
CA LEU A 11 5.58 -4.62 5.16
C LEU A 11 6.82 -4.04 5.84
N ARG A 12 6.82 -4.00 7.16
CA ARG A 12 7.96 -3.47 7.93
C ARG A 12 9.22 -4.29 7.66
N LYS A 13 9.11 -5.61 7.57
CA LYS A 13 10.23 -6.49 7.28
C LYS A 13 10.81 -6.27 5.88
N HIS A 14 10.00 -5.79 4.95
CA HIS A 14 10.40 -5.62 3.55
C HIS A 14 10.68 -4.17 3.14
N LYS A 15 10.70 -3.24 4.12
CA LYS A 15 10.89 -1.81 3.80
C LYS A 15 12.20 -1.53 3.09
N ASP A 16 13.28 -2.15 3.51
CA ASP A 16 14.59 -1.95 2.86
C ASP A 16 14.57 -2.41 1.40
N GLU A 17 13.99 -3.57 1.14
CA GLU A 17 13.88 -4.10 -0.21
C GLU A 17 12.99 -3.23 -1.08
N LEU A 18 11.87 -2.78 -0.53
CA LEU A 18 10.96 -1.87 -1.23
C LEU A 18 11.67 -0.57 -1.62
N HIS A 19 12.49 -0.04 -0.72
CA HIS A 19 13.25 1.17 -1.00
C HIS A 19 14.31 0.91 -2.08
N LYS A 20 15.10 -0.14 -1.93
CA LYS A 20 16.21 -0.44 -2.85
C LYS A 20 15.76 -0.81 -4.26
N ARG A 21 14.71 -1.62 -4.36
CA ARG A 21 14.23 -2.11 -5.66
C ARG A 21 13.29 -1.15 -6.36
N PHE A 22 12.44 -0.46 -5.62
CA PHE A 22 11.34 0.32 -6.20
C PHE A 22 11.37 1.80 -5.84
N GLY A 23 12.32 2.22 -5.03
CA GLY A 23 12.39 3.61 -4.59
C GLY A 23 11.24 4.00 -3.67
N VAL A 24 10.66 3.05 -2.94
CA VAL A 24 9.58 3.33 -1.99
C VAL A 24 10.16 4.06 -0.78
N LYS A 25 9.75 5.31 -0.61
CA LYS A 25 10.18 6.17 0.48
C LYS A 25 9.31 5.97 1.72
N LYS A 26 7.99 5.89 1.52
CA LYS A 26 7.01 5.62 2.58
C LYS A 26 5.94 4.69 2.05
N ILE A 27 5.39 3.87 2.94
CA ILE A 27 4.30 2.96 2.63
C ILE A 27 3.24 3.05 3.71
N ALA A 28 1.98 3.01 3.30
CA ALA A 28 0.84 3.13 4.20
C ALA A 28 -0.29 2.21 3.77
N ILE A 29 -1.14 1.86 4.70
CA ILE A 29 -2.35 1.06 4.48
C ILE A 29 -3.54 1.97 4.73
N PHE A 30 -4.58 1.81 3.93
CA PHE A 30 -5.84 2.52 4.15
C PHE A 30 -7.01 1.60 3.79
N GLY A 31 -8.22 2.10 3.94
CA GLY A 31 -9.41 1.39 3.50
C GLY A 31 -9.90 0.33 4.48
N SER A 32 -10.53 -0.71 3.94
CA SER A 32 -11.30 -1.67 4.73
C SER A 32 -10.50 -2.41 5.80
N TYR A 33 -9.24 -2.74 5.52
CA TYR A 33 -8.41 -3.42 6.53
C TYR A 33 -8.14 -2.53 7.74
N VAL A 34 -7.97 -1.24 7.53
CA VAL A 34 -7.74 -0.29 8.63
C VAL A 34 -9.02 -0.07 9.44
N ARG A 35 -10.17 -0.03 8.76
CA ARG A 35 -11.46 0.18 9.43
C ARG A 35 -12.03 -1.07 10.10
N GLY A 36 -11.37 -2.22 9.95
CA GLY A 36 -11.89 -3.47 10.49
C GLY A 36 -13.08 -4.03 9.74
N GLU A 37 -13.23 -3.66 8.47
CA GLU A 37 -14.37 -4.05 7.62
C GLU A 37 -13.98 -5.04 6.53
N ALA A 38 -12.71 -5.45 6.47
CA ALA A 38 -12.24 -6.37 5.44
C ALA A 38 -12.76 -7.78 5.66
N ASP A 39 -12.96 -8.49 4.56
CA ASP A 39 -13.29 -9.92 4.55
C ASP A 39 -12.32 -10.66 3.63
N GLU A 40 -12.58 -11.95 3.41
CA GLU A 40 -11.68 -12.81 2.61
C GLU A 40 -11.58 -12.39 1.15
N LEU A 41 -12.54 -11.62 0.66
CA LEU A 41 -12.58 -11.15 -0.73
C LEU A 41 -12.03 -9.73 -0.88
N SER A 42 -11.71 -9.07 0.22
CA SER A 42 -11.23 -7.69 0.18
C SER A 42 -9.79 -7.62 -0.32
N ASP A 43 -9.50 -6.61 -1.17
CA ASP A 43 -8.13 -6.25 -1.51
C ASP A 43 -7.58 -5.39 -0.38
N VAL A 44 -6.26 -5.45 -0.16
CA VAL A 44 -5.63 -4.51 0.77
C VAL A 44 -5.24 -3.25 -0.02
N ASP A 45 -5.64 -2.10 0.51
CA ASP A 45 -5.37 -0.80 -0.10
C ASP A 45 -4.03 -0.26 0.41
N ILE A 46 -3.09 -0.04 -0.50
CA ILE A 46 -1.74 0.41 -0.15
C ILE A 46 -1.40 1.68 -0.93
N LEU A 47 -0.87 2.66 -0.18
CA LEU A 47 -0.36 3.90 -0.74
C LEU A 47 1.15 3.92 -0.57
N VAL A 48 1.86 4.30 -1.64
CA VAL A 48 3.32 4.46 -1.59
C VAL A 48 3.74 5.87 -1.98
N GLU A 49 4.74 6.38 -1.28
CA GLU A 49 5.47 7.58 -1.68
C GLU A 49 6.81 7.13 -2.27
N LEU A 50 7.09 7.61 -3.45
CA LEU A 50 8.28 7.21 -4.21
C LEU A 50 9.30 8.34 -4.27
N GLU A 51 10.59 8.01 -4.34
CA GLU A 51 11.65 9.00 -4.47
C GLU A 51 11.75 9.60 -5.87
N GLY A 52 11.02 9.09 -6.81
CA GLY A 52 11.01 9.59 -8.17
C GLY A 52 9.74 9.19 -8.87
N SER A 53 9.73 9.32 -10.18
CA SER A 53 8.61 8.84 -10.97
C SER A 53 8.70 7.34 -11.11
N ILE A 54 7.56 6.68 -11.11
CA ILE A 54 7.47 5.27 -11.42
C ILE A 54 6.69 5.10 -12.73
N GLY A 55 7.22 4.26 -13.61
CA GLY A 55 6.54 3.90 -14.85
C GLY A 55 5.98 2.50 -14.75
N TRP A 56 6.41 1.62 -15.65
CA TRP A 56 5.96 0.24 -15.68
C TRP A 56 6.31 -0.55 -14.43
N GLU A 57 7.30 -0.11 -13.66
CA GLU A 57 7.72 -0.76 -12.41
C GLU A 57 6.61 -0.82 -11.37
N ILE A 58 5.53 -0.04 -11.53
CA ILE A 58 4.40 -0.11 -10.60
C ILE A 58 3.71 -1.47 -10.66
N VAL A 59 3.71 -2.10 -11.83
CA VAL A 59 3.17 -3.46 -11.98
C VAL A 59 3.99 -4.45 -11.17
N ASP A 60 5.31 -4.34 -11.28
CA ASP A 60 6.24 -5.20 -10.53
C ASP A 60 6.13 -4.96 -9.02
N LEU A 61 5.96 -3.71 -8.62
CA LEU A 61 5.78 -3.36 -7.21
C LEU A 61 4.49 -3.98 -6.67
N LYS A 62 3.40 -3.89 -7.40
CA LYS A 62 2.13 -4.49 -7.01
C LYS A 62 2.28 -6.00 -6.87
N GLU A 63 2.89 -6.67 -7.86
CA GLU A 63 3.12 -8.11 -7.81
C GLU A 63 3.98 -8.52 -6.62
N TYR A 64 5.03 -7.75 -6.34
CA TYR A 64 5.89 -7.99 -5.19
C TYR A 64 5.10 -7.91 -3.88
N LEU A 65 4.28 -6.88 -3.73
CA LEU A 65 3.46 -6.71 -2.54
C LEU A 65 2.45 -7.85 -2.40
N GLU A 66 1.83 -8.26 -3.49
CA GLU A 66 0.89 -9.39 -3.47
C GLU A 66 1.59 -10.68 -3.08
N GLU A 67 2.80 -10.88 -3.55
CA GLU A 67 3.58 -12.08 -3.22
C GLU A 67 3.92 -12.14 -1.73
N ILE A 68 4.42 -11.05 -1.16
CA ILE A 68 4.81 -11.06 0.26
C ILE A 68 3.61 -11.07 1.21
N LEU A 69 2.48 -10.52 0.78
CA LEU A 69 1.27 -10.46 1.62
C LEU A 69 0.34 -11.65 1.42
N GLY A 70 0.39 -12.29 0.27
CA GLY A 70 -0.53 -13.37 -0.05
C GLY A 70 -1.97 -12.91 -0.23
N ILE A 71 -2.17 -11.62 -0.52
CA ILE A 71 -3.48 -10.98 -0.69
C ILE A 71 -3.40 -10.09 -1.92
N ARG A 72 -4.50 -9.92 -2.63
CA ARG A 72 -4.54 -8.94 -3.72
C ARG A 72 -4.38 -7.54 -3.17
N VAL A 73 -3.63 -6.71 -3.88
CA VAL A 73 -3.28 -5.36 -3.48
C VAL A 73 -3.88 -4.35 -4.46
N ASP A 74 -4.54 -3.34 -3.92
CA ASP A 74 -4.96 -2.15 -4.66
C ASP A 74 -3.94 -1.07 -4.35
N LEU A 75 -3.07 -0.75 -5.32
CA LEU A 75 -1.90 0.10 -5.12
C LEU A 75 -2.11 1.46 -5.76
N ILE A 76 -1.83 2.51 -4.99
CA ILE A 76 -1.84 3.88 -5.50
C ILE A 76 -0.60 4.62 -5.01
N THR A 77 -0.03 5.48 -5.87
CA THR A 77 1.03 6.39 -5.44
C THR A 77 0.41 7.60 -4.77
N LYS A 78 1.16 8.23 -3.87
CA LYS A 78 0.70 9.45 -3.21
C LYS A 78 0.42 10.56 -4.22
N ASN A 79 1.28 10.71 -5.23
CA ASN A 79 1.06 11.73 -6.26
C ASN A 79 -0.26 11.51 -7.01
N ALA A 80 -0.57 10.28 -7.36
CA ALA A 80 -1.83 9.96 -8.02
C ALA A 80 -3.03 10.23 -7.08
N ALA A 81 -2.89 9.89 -5.81
CA ALA A 81 -3.94 10.14 -4.81
C ALA A 81 -4.19 11.64 -4.63
N LEU A 82 -3.12 12.43 -4.53
CA LEU A 82 -3.22 13.89 -4.36
C LEU A 82 -3.89 14.58 -5.56
N SER A 83 -3.76 14.02 -6.75
CA SER A 83 -4.41 14.57 -7.94
C SER A 83 -5.91 14.32 -7.98
N ARG A 84 -6.42 13.48 -7.08
CA ARG A 84 -7.83 13.14 -6.97
C ARG A 84 -8.34 13.56 -5.60
N LYS A 85 -8.81 14.78 -5.50
CA LYS A 85 -9.13 15.44 -4.23
C LYS A 85 -10.07 14.62 -3.33
N ARG A 86 -11.15 14.09 -3.88
CA ARG A 86 -12.12 13.30 -3.09
C ARG A 86 -11.51 12.01 -2.59
N LEU A 87 -10.72 11.35 -3.41
CA LEU A 87 -10.04 10.12 -3.03
C LEU A 87 -9.06 10.40 -1.89
N TRP A 88 -8.25 11.46 -2.02
CA TRP A 88 -7.30 11.83 -0.98
C TRP A 88 -8.00 12.14 0.34
N GLU A 89 -9.14 12.85 0.31
CA GLU A 89 -9.92 13.14 1.52
C GLU A 89 -10.40 11.86 2.21
N GLN A 90 -10.75 10.83 1.45
CA GLN A 90 -11.14 9.54 2.00
C GLN A 90 -9.94 8.78 2.58
N ILE A 91 -8.84 8.75 1.84
CA ILE A 91 -7.62 8.03 2.24
C ILE A 91 -7.07 8.59 3.56
N ARG A 92 -6.97 9.90 3.66
CA ARG A 92 -6.36 10.56 4.82
C ARG A 92 -7.11 10.33 6.13
N ARG A 93 -8.36 9.91 6.07
CA ARG A 93 -9.18 9.67 7.27
C ARG A 93 -8.72 8.44 8.04
N ASP A 94 -8.28 7.42 7.35
CA ASP A 94 -7.94 6.14 7.97
C ASP A 94 -6.54 5.63 7.61
N ILE A 95 -5.70 6.45 6.99
CA ILE A 95 -4.36 6.05 6.58
C ILE A 95 -3.47 5.73 7.78
N VAL A 96 -2.76 4.60 7.68
CA VAL A 96 -1.80 4.15 8.70
C VAL A 96 -0.46 3.93 8.01
N TYR A 97 0.52 4.75 8.34
CA TYR A 97 1.89 4.58 7.83
C TYR A 97 2.59 3.45 8.57
N VAL A 98 3.35 2.69 7.82
CA VAL A 98 4.13 1.57 8.36
C VAL A 98 5.59 1.96 8.59
#